data_14aa124ac88cc3884c6b21806d2e9b20
#
_entry.id   14aa124ac88cc3884c6b21806d2e9b20
#
_cell.length_a   1.000
_cell.length_b   1.000
_cell.length_c   1.000
_cell.angle_alpha   90.00
_cell.angle_beta   90.00
_cell.angle_gamma   90.00
#
_symmetry.space_group_name_H-M   'P 1'
#
loop_
_entity.id
_entity.type
_entity.pdbx_description
1 polymer ?
#
loop_
_entity_poly.entity_id
_entity_poly.type
_entity_poly.pdbx_seq_one_letter_code
_entity_poly.pdbx_strand_id
1 'polypeptide(L)'
;METTTTTQSLELFLTALLGQNYSPKTLRAYSDDLKQFMTWVRENRVDWDNPRRFTRTDVERFMSYLAGQHMTGVTRVRKLAAIRKLFTFMVENRIIAGNPANTVKGARREEKEPGILYKEQYKALLYEASDHPRDYAIIMTFLQTGIRLSELANLHLEDVDFDNKVLTVRQGKGKKDRHIPLVDGGVKALRNYLRYRNTQLVLDDEILFLAKNGTSLNVSTVKYTVAKYVKKAGIRKRVGVHTLRHTFGAHKADKNMGIATLQQVMGHKKKETTLKYIHLAKTNLRQEMSQTAL
;
A
#
# COMPACT_ATOMS: atom_id res chain seq x y z
N MET A 1 -28.44 -24.55 -25.83
CA MET A 1 -27.76 -23.90 -24.69
C MET A 1 -27.18 -22.60 -25.20
N GLU A 2 -27.69 -21.47 -24.72
CA GLU A 2 -27.09 -20.18 -25.04
C GLU A 2 -25.63 -20.16 -24.60
N THR A 3 -24.74 -19.84 -25.50
CA THR A 3 -23.32 -19.75 -25.20
C THR A 3 -23.05 -18.46 -24.43
N THR A 4 -22.69 -18.59 -23.15
CA THR A 4 -22.29 -17.44 -22.32
C THR A 4 -21.21 -16.63 -23.03
N THR A 5 -21.46 -15.33 -23.23
CA THR A 5 -20.50 -14.45 -23.92
C THR A 5 -19.34 -14.04 -22.98
N THR A 6 -18.29 -13.48 -23.54
CA THR A 6 -17.17 -12.96 -22.74
C THR A 6 -17.61 -11.81 -21.86
N THR A 7 -18.51 -10.95 -22.34
CA THR A 7 -19.08 -9.83 -21.58
C THR A 7 -19.88 -10.34 -20.39
N GLN A 8 -20.79 -11.29 -20.61
CA GLN A 8 -21.56 -11.93 -19.53
C GLN A 8 -20.65 -12.63 -18.52
N SER A 9 -19.59 -13.31 -18.97
CA SER A 9 -18.61 -13.97 -18.10
C SER A 9 -17.89 -12.97 -17.19
N LEU A 10 -17.55 -11.78 -17.70
CA LEU A 10 -16.94 -10.72 -16.91
C LEU A 10 -17.89 -10.20 -15.81
N GLU A 11 -19.15 -9.97 -16.14
CA GLU A 11 -20.18 -9.52 -15.18
C GLU A 11 -20.40 -10.55 -14.08
N LEU A 12 -20.56 -11.83 -14.44
CA LEU A 12 -20.69 -12.94 -13.50
C LEU A 12 -19.45 -13.04 -12.58
N PHE A 13 -18.25 -12.89 -13.14
CA PHE A 13 -17.03 -12.91 -12.36
C PHE A 13 -16.97 -11.77 -11.35
N LEU A 14 -17.29 -10.54 -11.74
CA LEU A 14 -17.29 -9.38 -10.84
C LEU A 14 -18.33 -9.54 -9.73
N THR A 15 -19.50 -10.08 -10.05
CA THR A 15 -20.55 -10.41 -9.07
C THR A 15 -20.08 -11.50 -8.09
N ALA A 16 -19.42 -12.54 -8.58
CA ALA A 16 -18.86 -13.60 -7.73
C ALA A 16 -17.79 -13.08 -6.77
N LEU A 17 -16.97 -12.11 -7.21
CA LEU A 17 -15.97 -11.45 -6.34
C LEU A 17 -16.63 -10.61 -5.22
N LEU A 18 -17.80 -10.01 -5.47
CA LEU A 18 -18.58 -9.33 -4.43
C LEU A 18 -18.97 -10.32 -3.32
N GLY A 19 -19.50 -11.48 -3.69
CA GLY A 19 -19.86 -12.56 -2.75
C GLY A 19 -18.67 -13.11 -1.94
N GLN A 20 -17.44 -12.98 -2.44
CA GLN A 20 -16.22 -13.42 -1.77
C GLN A 20 -15.60 -12.38 -0.82
N ASN A 21 -16.33 -11.33 -0.46
CA ASN A 21 -15.88 -10.27 0.46
C ASN A 21 -14.58 -9.55 0.06
N TYR A 22 -14.33 -9.39 -1.25
CA TYR A 22 -13.24 -8.54 -1.72
C TYR A 22 -13.50 -7.07 -1.38
N SER A 23 -12.46 -6.32 -1.04
CA SER A 23 -12.61 -4.89 -0.76
C SER A 23 -13.09 -4.13 -2.01
N PRO A 24 -13.88 -3.04 -1.86
CA PRO A 24 -14.32 -2.23 -3.00
C PRO A 24 -13.17 -1.74 -3.88
N LYS A 25 -12.02 -1.45 -3.26
CA LYS A 25 -10.80 -1.05 -3.97
C LYS A 25 -10.23 -2.20 -4.82
N THR A 26 -10.27 -3.42 -4.30
CA THR A 26 -9.81 -4.61 -5.03
C THR A 26 -10.72 -4.91 -6.22
N LEU A 27 -12.05 -4.82 -6.01
CA LEU A 27 -13.04 -5.00 -7.07
C LEU A 27 -12.86 -3.99 -8.19
N ARG A 28 -12.69 -2.70 -7.84
CA ARG A 28 -12.41 -1.65 -8.83
C ARG A 28 -11.14 -1.94 -9.62
N ALA A 29 -10.06 -2.38 -8.94
CA ALA A 29 -8.80 -2.70 -9.62
C ALA A 29 -8.95 -3.87 -10.60
N TYR A 30 -9.69 -4.93 -10.23
CA TYR A 30 -10.01 -6.03 -11.15
C TYR A 30 -10.87 -5.55 -12.32
N SER A 31 -11.92 -4.78 -12.05
CA SER A 31 -12.80 -4.23 -13.07
C SER A 31 -12.02 -3.38 -14.08
N ASP A 32 -11.19 -2.45 -13.62
CA ASP A 32 -10.40 -1.55 -14.48
C ASP A 32 -9.38 -2.34 -15.33
N ASP A 33 -8.71 -3.34 -14.73
CA ASP A 33 -7.74 -4.17 -15.44
C ASP A 33 -8.39 -5.02 -16.52
N LEU A 34 -9.52 -5.64 -16.21
CA LEU A 34 -10.26 -6.51 -17.13
C LEU A 34 -10.98 -5.69 -18.20
N LYS A 35 -11.54 -4.52 -17.88
CA LYS A 35 -12.10 -3.61 -18.88
C LYS A 35 -11.05 -3.20 -19.91
N GLN A 36 -9.84 -2.87 -19.47
CA GLN A 36 -8.76 -2.55 -20.42
C GLN A 36 -8.40 -3.73 -21.32
N PHE A 37 -8.35 -4.94 -20.77
CA PHE A 37 -8.14 -6.16 -21.57
C PHE A 37 -9.25 -6.37 -22.59
N MET A 38 -10.51 -6.24 -22.16
CA MET A 38 -11.68 -6.40 -23.04
C MET A 38 -11.75 -5.36 -24.15
N THR A 39 -11.46 -4.09 -23.84
CA THR A 39 -11.39 -3.02 -24.85
C THR A 39 -10.34 -3.36 -25.92
N TRP A 40 -9.13 -3.74 -25.48
CA TRP A 40 -8.06 -4.13 -26.42
C TRP A 40 -8.44 -5.34 -27.27
N VAL A 41 -9.05 -6.36 -26.67
CA VAL A 41 -9.50 -7.56 -27.39
C VAL A 41 -10.56 -7.21 -28.43
N ARG A 42 -11.56 -6.39 -28.06
CA ARG A 42 -12.62 -5.93 -28.95
C ARG A 42 -12.06 -5.19 -30.18
N GLU A 43 -11.01 -4.39 -30.01
CA GLU A 43 -10.36 -3.67 -31.09
C GLU A 43 -9.48 -4.53 -31.99
N ASN A 44 -9.02 -5.68 -31.48
CA ASN A 44 -8.01 -6.51 -32.17
C ASN A 44 -8.51 -7.89 -32.62
N ARG A 45 -9.81 -8.21 -32.38
CA ARG A 45 -10.40 -9.52 -32.74
C ARG A 45 -11.85 -9.37 -33.19
N VAL A 46 -12.22 -10.14 -34.22
CA VAL A 46 -13.61 -10.21 -34.73
C VAL A 46 -14.49 -11.03 -33.80
N ASP A 47 -13.99 -12.14 -33.26
CA ASP A 47 -14.72 -13.09 -32.41
C ASP A 47 -14.50 -12.86 -30.91
N TRP A 48 -14.24 -11.60 -30.52
CA TRP A 48 -13.85 -11.19 -29.17
C TRP A 48 -14.85 -11.56 -28.07
N ASP A 49 -16.15 -11.70 -28.41
CA ASP A 49 -17.20 -12.00 -27.42
C ASP A 49 -17.43 -13.50 -27.20
N ASN A 50 -16.69 -14.36 -27.92
CA ASN A 50 -16.71 -15.81 -27.70
C ASN A 50 -15.56 -16.25 -26.78
N PRO A 51 -15.83 -16.57 -25.49
CA PRO A 51 -14.77 -16.92 -24.55
C PRO A 51 -14.00 -18.19 -24.90
N ARG A 52 -14.60 -19.10 -25.68
CA ARG A 52 -13.97 -20.37 -26.12
C ARG A 52 -12.90 -20.18 -27.19
N ARG A 53 -12.86 -19.00 -27.82
CA ARG A 53 -11.91 -18.68 -28.89
C ARG A 53 -10.62 -18.03 -28.40
N PHE A 54 -10.55 -17.66 -27.10
CA PHE A 54 -9.32 -17.08 -26.55
C PHE A 54 -8.19 -18.08 -26.52
N THR A 55 -7.04 -17.63 -26.97
CA THR A 55 -5.80 -18.41 -27.01
C THR A 55 -4.74 -17.79 -26.09
N ARG A 56 -3.71 -18.54 -25.78
CA ARG A 56 -2.51 -18.04 -25.11
C ARG A 56 -1.92 -16.82 -25.84
N THR A 57 -1.87 -16.89 -27.18
CA THR A 57 -1.30 -15.84 -28.03
C THR A 57 -2.04 -14.51 -27.87
N ASP A 58 -3.35 -14.52 -27.65
CA ASP A 58 -4.12 -13.28 -27.42
C ASP A 58 -3.68 -12.58 -26.14
N VAL A 59 -3.48 -13.36 -25.07
CA VAL A 59 -3.00 -12.82 -23.79
C VAL A 59 -1.56 -12.31 -23.93
N GLU A 60 -0.69 -13.04 -24.64
CA GLU A 60 0.70 -12.61 -24.88
C GLU A 60 0.77 -11.33 -25.72
N ARG A 61 -0.07 -11.18 -26.75
CA ARG A 61 -0.18 -9.95 -27.54
C ARG A 61 -0.63 -8.77 -26.69
N PHE A 62 -1.62 -8.98 -25.83
CA PHE A 62 -2.02 -7.92 -24.88
C PHE A 62 -0.88 -7.54 -23.93
N MET A 63 -0.14 -8.53 -23.41
CA MET A 63 1.02 -8.25 -22.55
C MET A 63 2.13 -7.49 -23.28
N SER A 64 2.33 -7.75 -24.56
CA SER A 64 3.26 -7.02 -25.43
C SER A 64 2.76 -5.61 -25.71
N TYR A 65 1.47 -5.43 -25.98
CA TYR A 65 0.84 -4.11 -26.10
C TYR A 65 1.09 -3.25 -24.84
N LEU A 66 0.84 -3.80 -23.64
CA LEU A 66 1.09 -3.10 -22.39
C LEU A 66 2.59 -2.74 -22.20
N ALA A 67 3.49 -3.54 -22.73
CA ALA A 67 4.92 -3.24 -22.74
C ALA A 67 5.24 -2.05 -23.66
N GLY A 68 4.66 -2.01 -24.84
CA GLY A 68 4.76 -0.89 -25.78
C GLY A 68 4.18 0.42 -25.23
N GLN A 69 3.17 0.33 -24.36
CA GLN A 69 2.64 1.48 -23.61
C GLN A 69 3.51 1.88 -22.40
N HIS A 70 4.74 1.40 -22.31
CA HIS A 70 5.69 1.66 -21.23
C HIS A 70 5.17 1.35 -19.81
N MET A 71 4.19 0.45 -19.69
CA MET A 71 3.70 0.03 -18.36
C MET A 71 4.75 -0.77 -17.61
N THR A 72 4.90 -0.45 -16.31
CA THR A 72 5.89 -1.13 -15.45
C THR A 72 5.62 -2.64 -15.35
N GLY A 73 6.69 -3.43 -15.16
CA GLY A 73 6.59 -4.88 -14.97
C GLY A 73 5.62 -5.26 -13.86
N VAL A 74 5.60 -4.51 -12.74
CA VAL A 74 4.67 -4.74 -11.62
C VAL A 74 3.21 -4.55 -12.06
N THR A 75 2.92 -3.50 -12.82
CA THR A 75 1.56 -3.25 -13.35
C THR A 75 1.13 -4.37 -14.30
N ARG A 76 2.02 -4.79 -15.21
CA ARG A 76 1.74 -5.87 -16.15
C ARG A 76 1.50 -7.21 -15.45
N VAL A 77 2.28 -7.55 -14.43
CA VAL A 77 2.06 -8.77 -13.62
C VAL A 77 0.70 -8.73 -12.91
N ARG A 78 0.29 -7.58 -12.36
CA ARG A 78 -1.03 -7.44 -11.72
C ARG A 78 -2.17 -7.65 -12.72
N LYS A 79 -2.08 -7.05 -13.91
CA LYS A 79 -3.08 -7.21 -14.97
C LYS A 79 -3.17 -8.66 -15.46
N LEU A 80 -2.04 -9.32 -15.68
CA LEU A 80 -2.02 -10.74 -16.02
C LEU A 80 -2.67 -11.61 -14.94
N ALA A 81 -2.45 -11.28 -13.65
CA ALA A 81 -3.10 -12.00 -12.56
C ALA A 81 -4.63 -11.82 -12.57
N ALA A 82 -5.13 -10.64 -12.92
CA ALA A 82 -6.57 -10.38 -13.08
C ALA A 82 -7.15 -11.22 -14.24
N ILE A 83 -6.47 -11.23 -15.39
CA ILE A 83 -6.87 -12.02 -16.57
C ILE A 83 -6.89 -13.52 -16.25
N ARG A 84 -5.83 -14.02 -15.60
CA ARG A 84 -5.79 -15.43 -15.17
C ARG A 84 -6.97 -15.78 -14.27
N LYS A 85 -7.31 -14.91 -13.34
CA LYS A 85 -8.41 -15.16 -12.41
C LYS A 85 -9.76 -15.19 -13.11
N LEU A 86 -9.98 -14.31 -14.09
CA LEU A 86 -11.19 -14.34 -14.93
C LEU A 86 -11.29 -15.66 -15.70
N PHE A 87 -10.24 -16.08 -16.40
CA PHE A 87 -10.27 -17.35 -17.14
C PHE A 87 -10.35 -18.57 -16.22
N THR A 88 -9.77 -18.53 -15.02
CA THR A 88 -9.96 -19.59 -14.02
C THR A 88 -11.42 -19.71 -13.63
N PHE A 89 -12.09 -18.59 -13.35
CA PHE A 89 -13.52 -18.55 -13.08
C PHE A 89 -14.34 -19.13 -14.24
N MET A 90 -14.00 -18.80 -15.49
CA MET A 90 -14.68 -19.37 -16.66
C MET A 90 -14.49 -20.90 -16.78
N VAL A 91 -13.31 -21.44 -16.42
CA VAL A 91 -13.08 -22.89 -16.37
C VAL A 91 -13.89 -23.54 -15.26
N GLU A 92 -13.88 -22.99 -14.05
CA GLU A 92 -14.63 -23.49 -12.89
C GLU A 92 -16.15 -23.54 -13.17
N ASN A 93 -16.67 -22.59 -13.97
CA ASN A 93 -18.07 -22.52 -14.39
C ASN A 93 -18.36 -23.21 -15.72
N ARG A 94 -17.41 -24.03 -16.25
CA ARG A 94 -17.53 -24.81 -17.49
C ARG A 94 -17.87 -23.99 -18.75
N ILE A 95 -17.53 -22.70 -18.75
CA ILE A 95 -17.70 -21.81 -19.90
C ILE A 95 -16.64 -22.11 -20.97
N ILE A 96 -15.41 -22.38 -20.53
CA ILE A 96 -14.27 -22.77 -21.36
C ILE A 96 -13.60 -24.05 -20.81
N ALA A 97 -12.91 -24.80 -21.67
CA ALA A 97 -12.28 -26.05 -21.27
C ALA A 97 -10.93 -25.86 -20.53
N GLY A 98 -10.21 -24.76 -20.81
CA GLY A 98 -8.90 -24.50 -20.22
C GLY A 98 -8.60 -23.01 -20.15
N ASN A 99 -7.73 -22.62 -19.22
CA ASN A 99 -7.35 -21.24 -19.01
C ASN A 99 -6.18 -20.84 -19.94
N PRO A 100 -6.41 -19.99 -20.97
CA PRO A 100 -5.38 -19.61 -21.94
C PRO A 100 -4.26 -18.75 -21.33
N ALA A 101 -4.49 -18.15 -20.17
CA ALA A 101 -3.51 -17.30 -19.51
C ALA A 101 -2.55 -18.05 -18.57
N ASN A 102 -2.80 -19.35 -18.27
CA ASN A 102 -2.03 -20.08 -17.26
C ASN A 102 -0.53 -20.16 -17.58
N THR A 103 -0.19 -20.43 -18.81
CA THR A 103 1.20 -20.63 -19.26
C THR A 103 1.89 -19.34 -19.73
N VAL A 104 1.17 -18.21 -19.78
CA VAL A 104 1.74 -16.92 -20.17
C VAL A 104 2.72 -16.45 -19.08
N LYS A 105 3.96 -16.17 -19.47
CA LYS A 105 4.97 -15.68 -18.53
C LYS A 105 4.72 -14.23 -18.15
N GLY A 106 4.69 -13.94 -16.85
CA GLY A 106 4.61 -12.57 -16.35
C GLY A 106 5.89 -11.78 -16.65
N ALA A 107 5.78 -10.46 -16.72
CA ALA A 107 6.95 -9.60 -16.84
C ALA A 107 7.90 -9.80 -15.64
N ARG A 108 9.20 -9.75 -15.89
CA ARG A 108 10.21 -9.77 -14.81
C ARG A 108 9.98 -8.57 -13.90
N ARG A 109 9.87 -8.83 -12.62
CA ARG A 109 9.78 -7.75 -11.63
C ARG A 109 11.18 -7.17 -11.42
N GLU A 110 11.33 -5.89 -11.66
CA GLU A 110 12.50 -5.17 -11.14
C GLU A 110 12.30 -5.04 -9.63
N GLU A 111 13.14 -5.69 -8.86
CA GLU A 111 13.19 -5.47 -7.41
C GLU A 111 13.90 -4.13 -7.16
N LYS A 112 13.11 -3.08 -7.01
CA LYS A 112 13.64 -1.79 -6.54
C LYS A 112 13.72 -1.85 -5.02
N GLU A 113 14.88 -1.57 -4.49
CA GLU A 113 15.03 -1.39 -3.05
C GLU A 113 14.08 -0.28 -2.57
N PRO A 114 13.35 -0.50 -1.46
CA PRO A 114 12.48 0.52 -0.92
C PRO A 114 13.33 1.72 -0.45
N GLY A 115 12.99 2.90 -0.94
CA GLY A 115 13.65 4.13 -0.47
C GLY A 115 13.39 4.33 1.03
N ILE A 116 14.45 4.68 1.77
CA ILE A 116 14.41 5.05 3.19
C ILE A 116 14.93 6.47 3.37
N LEU A 117 14.59 7.11 4.48
CA LEU A 117 15.16 8.38 4.90
C LEU A 117 16.32 8.13 5.86
N TYR A 118 17.45 8.81 5.63
CA TYR A 118 18.55 8.87 6.59
C TYR A 118 18.21 9.81 7.75
N LYS A 119 18.98 9.73 8.82
CA LYS A 119 18.72 10.46 10.07
C LYS A 119 18.57 11.96 9.87
N GLU A 120 19.43 12.57 9.09
CA GLU A 120 19.40 14.01 8.78
C GLU A 120 18.15 14.38 7.98
N GLN A 121 17.75 13.53 7.03
CA GLN A 121 16.57 13.76 6.19
C GLN A 121 15.26 13.71 6.97
N TYR A 122 15.08 12.71 7.84
CA TYR A 122 13.85 12.68 8.63
C TYR A 122 13.81 13.73 9.75
N LYS A 123 15.00 14.15 10.27
CA LYS A 123 15.09 15.30 11.17
C LYS A 123 14.69 16.60 10.48
N ALA A 124 15.19 16.85 9.27
CA ALA A 124 14.81 18.01 8.46
C ALA A 124 13.30 18.00 8.15
N LEU A 125 12.75 16.83 7.80
CA LEU A 125 11.31 16.66 7.57
C LEU A 125 10.47 17.02 8.82
N LEU A 126 10.90 16.58 10.00
CA LEU A 126 10.25 16.90 11.27
C LEU A 126 10.40 18.37 11.65
N TYR A 127 11.57 18.95 11.40
CA TYR A 127 11.83 20.38 11.65
C TYR A 127 10.87 21.25 10.83
N GLU A 128 10.74 21.00 9.54
CA GLU A 128 9.83 21.72 8.65
C GLU A 128 8.34 21.60 9.05
N ALA A 129 7.98 20.53 9.75
CA ALA A 129 6.62 20.31 10.21
C ALA A 129 6.36 20.85 11.63
N SER A 130 7.38 21.35 12.34
CA SER A 130 7.31 21.68 13.79
C SER A 130 6.24 22.72 14.15
N ASP A 131 5.99 23.69 13.25
CA ASP A 131 5.02 24.75 13.48
C ASP A 131 3.56 24.31 13.30
N HIS A 132 3.35 23.09 12.83
CA HIS A 132 2.00 22.54 12.59
C HIS A 132 1.76 21.26 13.42
N PRO A 133 1.19 21.37 14.63
CA PRO A 133 1.09 20.24 15.57
C PRO A 133 0.49 18.98 14.98
N ARG A 134 -0.59 19.11 14.17
CA ARG A 134 -1.21 17.96 13.48
C ARG A 134 -0.25 17.30 12.49
N ASP A 135 0.34 18.07 11.60
CA ASP A 135 1.16 17.56 10.51
C ASP A 135 2.46 16.93 11.07
N TYR A 136 3.02 17.53 12.10
CA TYR A 136 4.15 16.99 12.87
C TYR A 136 3.79 15.66 13.52
N ALA A 137 2.65 15.58 14.22
CA ALA A 137 2.19 14.36 14.87
C ALA A 137 1.94 13.23 13.86
N ILE A 138 1.37 13.53 12.68
CA ILE A 138 1.19 12.56 11.58
C ILE A 138 2.53 11.96 11.13
N ILE A 139 3.52 12.80 10.83
CA ILE A 139 4.85 12.38 10.37
C ILE A 139 5.57 11.59 11.47
N MET A 140 5.54 12.09 12.72
CA MET A 140 6.14 11.43 13.86
C MET A 140 5.52 10.05 14.12
N THR A 141 4.20 9.92 14.02
CA THR A 141 3.50 8.64 14.19
C THR A 141 3.98 7.62 13.15
N PHE A 142 4.09 7.99 11.87
CA PHE A 142 4.64 7.08 10.87
C PHE A 142 6.08 6.64 11.17
N LEU A 143 6.94 7.59 11.55
CA LEU A 143 8.36 7.33 11.80
C LEU A 143 8.60 6.51 13.07
N GLN A 144 7.68 6.53 14.03
CA GLN A 144 7.83 5.80 15.29
C GLN A 144 7.12 4.46 15.33
N THR A 145 6.04 4.30 14.57
CA THR A 145 5.19 3.11 14.64
C THR A 145 5.19 2.28 13.38
N GLY A 146 5.57 2.87 12.25
CA GLY A 146 5.55 2.22 10.96
C GLY A 146 4.16 1.75 10.52
N ILE A 147 3.06 2.31 11.03
CA ILE A 147 1.69 1.95 10.65
C ILE A 147 1.40 2.25 9.19
N ARG A 148 0.34 1.64 8.65
CA ARG A 148 -0.10 1.89 7.27
C ARG A 148 -0.86 3.19 7.16
N LEU A 149 -0.88 3.76 5.96
CA LEU A 149 -1.60 5.00 5.67
C LEU A 149 -3.10 4.93 6.04
N SER A 150 -3.76 3.82 5.71
CA SER A 150 -5.17 3.62 6.08
C SER A 150 -5.37 3.41 7.57
N GLU A 151 -4.40 2.83 8.26
CA GLU A 151 -4.45 2.63 9.71
C GLU A 151 -4.36 4.00 10.42
N LEU A 152 -3.42 4.87 10.01
CA LEU A 152 -3.31 6.21 10.57
C LEU A 152 -4.59 7.04 10.37
N ALA A 153 -5.17 6.99 9.15
CA ALA A 153 -6.37 7.76 8.84
C ALA A 153 -7.61 7.33 9.64
N ASN A 154 -7.62 6.08 10.13
CA ASN A 154 -8.71 5.50 10.90
C ASN A 154 -8.36 5.31 12.39
N LEU A 155 -7.32 5.98 12.91
CA LEU A 155 -7.03 5.96 14.34
C LEU A 155 -8.10 6.73 15.11
N HIS A 156 -8.58 6.14 16.19
CA HIS A 156 -9.47 6.75 17.16
C HIS A 156 -8.68 7.36 18.33
N LEU A 157 -9.28 8.26 19.08
CA LEU A 157 -8.67 8.82 20.28
C LEU A 157 -8.35 7.74 21.32
N GLU A 158 -9.25 6.80 21.51
CA GLU A 158 -9.11 5.67 22.44
C GLU A 158 -8.02 4.66 22.03
N ASP A 159 -7.53 4.71 20.78
CA ASP A 159 -6.41 3.88 20.33
C ASP A 159 -5.07 4.33 20.92
N VAL A 160 -5.01 5.49 21.58
CA VAL A 160 -3.79 6.02 22.20
C VAL A 160 -3.90 5.97 23.72
N ASP A 161 -3.23 5.00 24.31
CA ASP A 161 -3.04 4.94 25.76
C ASP A 161 -1.79 5.77 26.12
N PHE A 162 -2.02 6.94 26.69
CA PHE A 162 -0.96 7.87 27.07
C PHE A 162 -0.23 7.49 28.36
N ASP A 163 -0.87 6.72 29.24
CA ASP A 163 -0.32 6.32 30.51
C ASP A 163 0.63 5.13 30.33
N ASN A 164 0.21 4.13 29.55
CA ASN A 164 1.03 2.99 29.19
C ASN A 164 1.90 3.25 27.95
N LYS A 165 1.77 4.41 27.30
CA LYS A 165 2.49 4.81 26.07
C LYS A 165 2.33 3.77 24.95
N VAL A 166 1.11 3.37 24.67
CA VAL A 166 0.79 2.36 23.64
C VAL A 166 -0.17 2.94 22.61
N LEU A 167 0.14 2.65 21.33
CA LEU A 167 -0.78 2.86 20.22
C LEU A 167 -1.36 1.51 19.80
N THR A 168 -2.68 1.38 19.86
CA THR A 168 -3.41 0.21 19.37
C THR A 168 -3.79 0.40 17.91
N VAL A 169 -3.48 -0.57 17.07
CA VAL A 169 -3.89 -0.57 15.66
C VAL A 169 -4.88 -1.70 15.44
N ARG A 170 -6.14 -1.31 15.26
CA ARG A 170 -7.24 -2.25 15.03
C ARG A 170 -7.15 -2.84 13.62
N GLN A 171 -7.36 -4.14 13.49
CA GLN A 171 -7.22 -4.83 12.20
C GLN A 171 -8.55 -5.25 11.56
N GLY A 172 -9.69 -4.91 12.19
CA GLY A 172 -11.03 -5.27 11.72
C GLY A 172 -11.39 -6.75 11.88
N LYS A 173 -12.60 -7.12 11.47
CA LYS A 173 -13.23 -8.41 11.72
C LYS A 173 -12.30 -9.62 11.44
N GLY A 174 -12.05 -10.44 12.45
CA GLY A 174 -11.28 -11.69 12.34
C GLY A 174 -9.76 -11.55 12.33
N LYS A 175 -9.21 -10.36 12.59
CA LYS A 175 -7.76 -10.15 12.73
C LYS A 175 -7.46 -9.62 14.12
N LYS A 176 -6.33 -10.05 14.69
CA LYS A 176 -5.88 -9.59 16.02
C LYS A 176 -5.35 -8.16 15.92
N ASP A 177 -5.79 -7.30 16.83
CA ASP A 177 -5.21 -5.97 17.02
C ASP A 177 -3.74 -6.07 17.40
N ARG A 178 -3.00 -5.00 17.16
CA ARG A 178 -1.60 -4.96 17.57
C ARG A 178 -1.30 -3.70 18.36
N HIS A 179 -0.55 -3.87 19.42
CA HIS A 179 -0.13 -2.83 20.34
C HIS A 179 1.31 -2.41 20.01
N ILE A 180 1.54 -1.13 19.79
CA ILE A 180 2.83 -0.57 19.41
C ILE A 180 3.28 0.39 20.51
N PRO A 181 4.37 0.09 21.21
CA PRO A 181 4.93 1.01 22.21
C PRO A 181 5.34 2.33 21.57
N LEU A 182 4.91 3.43 22.17
CA LEU A 182 5.30 4.79 21.80
C LEU A 182 6.49 5.22 22.66
N VAL A 183 7.47 5.89 22.03
CA VAL A 183 8.53 6.58 22.78
C VAL A 183 8.11 8.01 23.11
N ASP A 184 8.78 8.63 24.10
CA ASP A 184 8.38 9.94 24.65
C ASP A 184 8.17 11.02 23.58
N GLY A 185 9.00 11.05 22.54
CA GLY A 185 8.83 12.00 21.44
C GLY A 185 7.50 11.87 20.71
N GLY A 186 6.98 10.63 20.53
CA GLY A 186 5.68 10.37 19.92
C GLY A 186 4.53 10.75 20.84
N VAL A 187 4.64 10.38 22.12
CA VAL A 187 3.67 10.77 23.14
C VAL A 187 3.55 12.30 23.22
N LYS A 188 4.70 13.00 23.27
CA LYS A 188 4.74 14.48 23.29
C LYS A 188 4.11 15.08 22.04
N ALA A 189 4.40 14.55 20.86
CA ALA A 189 3.84 15.01 19.59
C ALA A 189 2.32 14.85 19.56
N LEU A 190 1.80 13.69 19.97
CA LEU A 190 0.36 13.43 20.02
C LEU A 190 -0.35 14.30 21.07
N ARG A 191 0.20 14.45 22.28
CA ARG A 191 -0.36 15.34 23.31
C ARG A 191 -0.40 16.80 22.83
N ASN A 192 0.65 17.26 22.16
CA ASN A 192 0.70 18.61 21.60
C ASN A 192 -0.36 18.80 20.50
N TYR A 193 -0.52 17.80 19.65
CA TYR A 193 -1.58 17.82 18.65
C TYR A 193 -2.97 17.81 19.29
N LEU A 194 -3.23 17.03 20.34
CA LEU A 194 -4.55 17.01 20.99
C LEU A 194 -4.91 18.36 21.61
N ARG A 195 -3.95 19.07 22.22
CA ARG A 195 -4.19 20.45 22.68
C ARG A 195 -4.62 21.36 21.53
N TYR A 196 -3.93 21.29 20.40
CA TYR A 196 -4.31 22.02 19.19
C TYR A 196 -5.67 21.58 18.65
N ARG A 197 -5.93 20.25 18.56
CA ARG A 197 -7.21 19.68 18.09
C ARG A 197 -8.40 20.24 18.87
N ASN A 198 -8.29 20.38 20.17
CA ASN A 198 -9.36 20.89 21.04
C ASN A 198 -9.68 22.39 20.81
N THR A 199 -8.81 23.12 20.11
CA THR A 199 -9.07 24.52 19.70
C THR A 199 -9.68 24.62 18.30
N GLN A 200 -9.90 23.52 17.60
CA GLN A 200 -10.41 23.50 16.24
C GLN A 200 -11.88 23.05 16.22
N LEU A 201 -12.53 23.25 15.07
CA LEU A 201 -13.82 22.65 14.79
C LEU A 201 -13.68 21.11 14.80
N VAL A 202 -14.48 20.44 15.61
CA VAL A 202 -14.52 18.98 15.73
C VAL A 202 -15.92 18.53 15.34
N LEU A 203 -16.05 17.83 14.20
CA LEU A 203 -17.30 17.21 13.74
C LEU A 203 -17.27 15.69 13.91
N ASP A 204 -16.06 15.12 14.03
CA ASP A 204 -15.83 13.69 14.26
C ASP A 204 -14.96 13.57 15.52
N ASP A 205 -15.62 13.43 16.65
CA ASP A 205 -14.99 13.51 17.98
C ASP A 205 -14.21 12.24 18.35
N GLU A 206 -14.57 11.10 17.78
CA GLU A 206 -13.90 9.82 18.03
C GLU A 206 -12.56 9.70 17.29
N ILE A 207 -12.44 10.31 16.11
CA ILE A 207 -11.26 10.17 15.25
C ILE A 207 -10.09 11.00 15.78
N LEU A 208 -8.90 10.38 15.82
CA LEU A 208 -7.69 11.04 16.32
C LEU A 208 -7.27 12.21 15.42
N PHE A 209 -7.08 11.97 14.10
CA PHE A 209 -6.60 13.00 13.19
C PHE A 209 -7.72 13.61 12.34
N LEU A 210 -7.92 14.92 12.49
CA LEU A 210 -8.95 15.67 11.79
C LEU A 210 -8.41 16.43 10.58
N ALA A 211 -9.24 16.56 9.57
CA ALA A 211 -9.06 17.53 8.49
C ALA A 211 -9.36 18.96 8.99
N LYS A 212 -9.03 19.97 8.18
CA LYS A 212 -9.28 21.39 8.55
C LYS A 212 -10.76 21.73 8.79
N ASN A 213 -11.66 20.98 8.15
CA ASN A 213 -13.10 21.13 8.30
C ASN A 213 -13.69 20.33 9.48
N GLY A 214 -12.87 19.76 10.35
CA GLY A 214 -13.31 19.03 11.55
C GLY A 214 -13.77 17.59 11.31
N THR A 215 -13.76 17.09 10.07
CA THR A 215 -14.10 15.69 9.75
C THR A 215 -12.87 14.78 9.79
N SER A 216 -13.09 13.48 9.67
CA SER A 216 -11.99 12.50 9.58
C SER A 216 -11.01 12.80 8.43
N LEU A 217 -9.73 12.51 8.67
CA LEU A 217 -8.65 12.83 7.75
C LEU A 217 -8.63 11.89 6.54
N ASN A 218 -8.79 12.43 5.34
CA ASN A 218 -8.72 11.66 4.11
C ASN A 218 -7.27 11.18 3.82
N VAL A 219 -7.15 9.97 3.31
CA VAL A 219 -5.87 9.34 2.88
C VAL A 219 -5.08 10.23 1.90
N SER A 220 -5.78 10.96 1.02
CA SER A 220 -5.15 11.88 0.06
C SER A 220 -4.54 13.09 0.75
N THR A 221 -5.20 13.62 1.79
CA THR A 221 -4.68 14.72 2.60
C THR A 221 -3.41 14.31 3.34
N VAL A 222 -3.36 13.10 3.92
CA VAL A 222 -2.13 12.59 4.57
C VAL A 222 -0.98 12.50 3.57
N LYS A 223 -1.22 11.99 2.35
CA LYS A 223 -0.19 11.94 1.30
C LYS A 223 0.30 13.33 0.92
N TYR A 224 -0.62 14.27 0.75
CA TYR A 224 -0.30 15.66 0.44
C TYR A 224 0.54 16.30 1.55
N THR A 225 0.16 16.11 2.82
CA THR A 225 0.91 16.59 3.99
C THR A 225 2.35 16.10 3.95
N VAL A 226 2.58 14.81 3.78
CA VAL A 226 3.94 14.25 3.69
C VAL A 226 4.70 14.86 2.50
N ALA A 227 4.09 14.91 1.31
CA ALA A 227 4.73 15.47 0.12
C ALA A 227 5.10 16.94 0.27
N LYS A 228 4.24 17.75 0.91
CA LYS A 228 4.48 19.17 1.23
C LYS A 228 5.76 19.34 2.03
N TYR A 229 5.93 18.58 3.12
CA TYR A 229 7.09 18.71 4.00
C TYR A 229 8.35 18.07 3.44
N VAL A 230 8.23 17.02 2.64
CA VAL A 230 9.35 16.46 1.87
C VAL A 230 9.93 17.51 0.93
N LYS A 231 9.07 18.29 0.25
CA LYS A 231 9.50 19.39 -0.63
C LYS A 231 10.16 20.52 0.17
N LYS A 232 9.57 20.92 1.31
CA LYS A 232 10.11 21.97 2.20
C LYS A 232 11.49 21.58 2.76
N ALA A 233 11.66 20.32 3.16
CA ALA A 233 12.91 19.78 3.66
C ALA A 233 14.00 19.59 2.59
N GLY A 234 13.76 20.00 1.34
CA GLY A 234 14.74 19.89 0.25
C GLY A 234 15.11 18.47 -0.16
N ILE A 235 14.27 17.47 0.17
CA ILE A 235 14.56 16.07 -0.11
C ILE A 235 14.26 15.77 -1.58
N ARG A 236 15.29 15.63 -2.41
CA ARG A 236 15.17 15.47 -3.87
C ARG A 236 14.62 14.11 -4.32
N LYS A 237 14.82 13.05 -3.52
CA LYS A 237 14.29 11.71 -3.85
C LYS A 237 12.78 11.62 -3.66
N ARG A 238 12.13 10.71 -4.38
CA ARG A 238 10.70 10.44 -4.22
C ARG A 238 10.41 9.84 -2.85
N VAL A 239 9.75 10.58 -1.98
CA VAL A 239 9.36 10.16 -0.64
C VAL A 239 7.83 10.23 -0.51
N GLY A 240 7.25 9.18 0.04
CA GLY A 240 5.83 9.13 0.38
C GLY A 240 5.63 8.44 1.72
N VAL A 241 4.37 8.24 2.11
CA VAL A 241 4.03 7.60 3.39
C VAL A 241 4.67 6.20 3.53
N HIS A 242 4.71 5.43 2.44
CA HIS A 242 5.38 4.12 2.47
C HIS A 242 6.89 4.22 2.73
N THR A 243 7.52 5.30 2.26
CA THR A 243 8.94 5.57 2.57
C THR A 243 9.15 5.80 4.08
N LEU A 244 8.26 6.55 4.75
CA LEU A 244 8.33 6.75 6.21
C LEU A 244 8.21 5.42 6.95
N ARG A 245 7.29 4.56 6.54
CA ARG A 245 7.13 3.22 7.09
C ARG A 245 8.36 2.34 6.81
N HIS A 246 8.94 2.41 5.62
CA HIS A 246 10.20 1.70 5.30
C HIS A 246 11.36 2.22 6.14
N THR A 247 11.43 3.53 6.37
CA THR A 247 12.39 4.17 7.27
C THR A 247 12.29 3.62 8.69
N PHE A 248 11.07 3.54 9.25
CA PHE A 248 10.87 2.89 10.54
C PHE A 248 11.41 1.46 10.55
N GLY A 249 11.04 0.64 9.55
CA GLY A 249 11.46 -0.77 9.48
C GLY A 249 12.97 -0.92 9.39
N ALA A 250 13.63 -0.15 8.53
CA ALA A 250 15.07 -0.19 8.36
C ALA A 250 15.82 0.28 9.63
N HIS A 251 15.40 1.41 10.24
CA HIS A 251 16.01 1.90 11.47
C HIS A 251 15.83 0.99 12.67
N LYS A 252 14.70 0.24 12.76
CA LYS A 252 14.50 -0.74 13.81
C LYS A 252 15.33 -2.01 13.59
N ALA A 253 15.46 -2.44 12.34
CA ALA A 253 16.34 -3.55 11.98
C ALA A 253 17.82 -3.21 12.23
N ASP A 254 18.25 -1.99 11.90
CA ASP A 254 19.59 -1.47 12.16
C ASP A 254 19.93 -1.45 13.67
N LYS A 255 18.94 -1.17 14.50
CA LYS A 255 19.03 -1.26 15.97
C LYS A 255 18.81 -2.67 16.53
N ASN A 256 18.99 -3.69 15.70
CA ASN A 256 18.89 -5.11 16.07
C ASN A 256 17.54 -5.55 16.65
N MET A 257 16.42 -4.88 16.27
CA MET A 257 15.09 -5.37 16.61
C MET A 257 14.85 -6.72 15.93
N GLY A 258 14.48 -7.73 16.71
CA GLY A 258 14.22 -9.09 16.20
C GLY A 258 13.17 -9.09 15.08
N ILE A 259 13.37 -9.95 14.06
CA ILE A 259 12.48 -10.04 12.87
C ILE A 259 11.03 -10.30 13.26
N ALA A 260 10.81 -11.19 14.23
CA ALA A 260 9.46 -11.54 14.69
C ALA A 260 8.75 -10.33 15.31
N THR A 261 9.45 -9.58 16.16
CA THR A 261 8.94 -8.34 16.78
C THR A 261 8.64 -7.29 15.72
N LEU A 262 9.56 -7.08 14.77
CA LEU A 262 9.37 -6.11 13.69
C LEU A 262 8.20 -6.50 12.79
N GLN A 263 8.03 -7.81 12.48
CA GLN A 263 6.90 -8.34 11.72
C GLN A 263 5.58 -8.06 12.44
N GLN A 264 5.52 -8.31 13.73
CA GLN A 264 4.34 -8.09 14.58
C GLN A 264 3.98 -6.59 14.63
N VAL A 265 4.93 -5.71 14.96
CA VAL A 265 4.72 -4.27 15.05
C VAL A 265 4.25 -3.70 13.72
N MET A 266 4.86 -4.09 12.61
CA MET A 266 4.48 -3.64 11.29
C MET A 266 3.21 -4.33 10.75
N GLY A 267 2.75 -5.42 11.34
CA GLY A 267 1.59 -6.17 10.88
C GLY A 267 1.79 -6.80 9.49
N HIS A 268 2.97 -7.37 9.23
CA HIS A 268 3.25 -8.09 7.99
C HIS A 268 2.75 -9.53 8.08
N LYS A 269 1.92 -9.94 7.11
CA LYS A 269 1.43 -11.32 7.03
C LYS A 269 2.52 -12.32 6.64
N LYS A 270 3.50 -11.86 5.82
CA LYS A 270 4.59 -12.69 5.29
C LYS A 270 5.93 -12.24 5.86
N LYS A 271 6.73 -13.18 6.31
CA LYS A 271 8.07 -12.95 6.87
C LYS A 271 9.02 -12.31 5.85
N GLU A 272 8.89 -12.69 4.58
CA GLU A 272 9.71 -12.17 3.47
C GLU A 272 9.59 -10.65 3.33
N THR A 273 8.42 -10.09 3.67
CA THR A 273 8.20 -8.64 3.63
C THR A 273 9.04 -7.92 4.69
N THR A 274 9.33 -8.58 5.82
CA THR A 274 10.14 -8.01 6.92
C THR A 274 11.63 -8.22 6.69
N LEU A 275 12.04 -9.34 6.07
CA LEU A 275 13.43 -9.65 5.76
C LEU A 275 14.11 -8.57 4.89
N LYS A 276 13.34 -7.88 4.04
CA LYS A 276 13.85 -6.75 3.24
C LYS A 276 14.49 -5.66 4.08
N TYR A 277 14.03 -5.41 5.29
CA TYR A 277 14.61 -4.39 6.17
C TYR A 277 15.98 -4.77 6.74
N ILE A 278 16.24 -6.07 6.91
CA ILE A 278 17.56 -6.54 7.35
C ILE A 278 18.61 -6.33 6.25
N HIS A 279 18.22 -6.57 4.99
CA HIS A 279 19.12 -6.26 3.87
C HIS A 279 19.42 -4.76 3.78
N LEU A 280 18.39 -3.92 3.96
CA LEU A 280 18.53 -2.45 3.96
C LEU A 280 19.41 -1.96 5.11
N ALA A 281 19.28 -2.51 6.31
CA ALA A 281 20.12 -2.18 7.45
C ALA A 281 21.60 -2.53 7.17
N LYS A 282 21.88 -3.72 6.63
CA LYS A 282 23.24 -4.13 6.27
C LYS A 282 23.87 -3.26 5.18
N THR A 283 23.08 -2.82 4.19
CA THR A 283 23.55 -1.92 3.13
C THR A 283 23.88 -0.54 3.71
N ASN A 284 23.08 -0.06 4.65
CA ASN A 284 23.30 1.21 5.34
C ASN A 284 24.60 1.19 6.16
N LEU A 285 24.85 0.11 6.90
CA LEU A 285 26.09 -0.08 7.67
C LEU A 285 27.33 -0.04 6.77
N ARG A 286 27.30 -0.69 5.60
CA ARG A 286 28.40 -0.63 4.63
C ARG A 286 28.64 0.77 4.09
N GLN A 287 27.59 1.54 3.81
CA GLN A 287 27.72 2.94 3.37
C GLN A 287 28.26 3.85 4.48
N GLU A 288 27.81 3.68 5.71
CA GLU A 288 28.34 4.42 6.86
C GLU A 288 29.80 4.09 7.11
N MET A 289 30.20 2.82 7.04
CA MET A 289 31.60 2.40 7.14
C MET A 289 32.48 2.96 6.01
N SER A 290 31.98 3.00 4.78
CA SER A 290 32.73 3.56 3.65
C SER A 290 32.89 5.09 3.73
N GLN A 291 31.98 5.80 4.40
CA GLN A 291 32.05 7.25 4.64
C GLN A 291 32.94 7.63 5.85
N THR A 292 33.20 6.68 6.73
CA THR A 292 34.04 6.84 7.92
C THR A 292 35.37 6.14 7.79
N ALA A 293 35.68 5.55 6.64
CA ALA A 293 37.00 5.01 6.34
C ALA A 293 38.01 6.16 6.22
N LEU A 294 39.04 6.09 7.05
CA LEU A 294 40.18 7.03 7.12
C LEU A 294 40.97 7.04 5.80
#